data_7ea78ed9fd7426f8feb18c15b5d90760
#
_entry.id   7ea78ed9fd7426f8feb18c15b5d90760
#
_cell.length_a   1.000
_cell.length_b   1.000
_cell.length_c   1.000
_cell.angle_alpha   90.00
_cell.angle_beta   90.00
_cell.angle_gamma   90.00
#
_symmetry.space_group_name_H-M   'P 1'
#
loop_
_entity.id
_entity.type
_entity.pdbx_description
1 polymer ?
#
loop_
_entity_poly.entity_id
_entity_poly.type
_entity_poly.pdbx_seq_one_letter_code
_entity_poly.pdbx_strand_id
1 'polypeptide(L)'
;MTIKDVEERTGLSRSNIRFYEKEKLIEPSRNESNGYRDYSENDVENIKKIAYLRTLGISIEDIRSIISEKVTLQEMLEKQKEVLKNQITDLNKAKLMCEKMLDEESISYEKLQVEQYVTDLHDYWKDNRTVFKLDSVSFLYIWGSMLTWTMITALCLIIGALSYSKLPTEIPVQWSKGVATSLVNKNWIFICPVICIIIRYLLKPFILSLIHI
;
A
#
# COMPACT_ATOMS: atom_id res chain seq x y z
N MET A 1 19.14 15.92 17.67
CA MET A 1 18.57 14.78 18.47
C MET A 1 18.58 13.51 17.63
N THR A 2 18.73 12.35 18.27
CA THR A 2 18.63 11.04 17.58
C THR A 2 17.17 10.66 17.30
N ILE A 3 16.95 9.73 16.37
CA ILE A 3 15.60 9.20 16.09
C ILE A 3 14.96 8.53 17.32
N LYS A 4 15.75 8.06 18.26
CA LYS A 4 15.28 7.49 19.53
C LYS A 4 14.66 8.56 20.41
N ASP A 5 15.34 9.71 20.51
CA ASP A 5 14.83 10.86 21.29
C ASP A 5 13.52 11.41 20.70
N VAL A 6 13.42 11.42 19.36
CA VAL A 6 12.19 11.81 18.64
C VAL A 6 11.06 10.83 18.91
N GLU A 7 11.33 9.51 18.88
CA GLU A 7 10.36 8.45 19.21
C GLU A 7 9.81 8.63 20.63
N GLU A 8 10.69 8.85 21.61
CA GLU A 8 10.29 9.08 23.01
C GLU A 8 9.44 10.35 23.19
N ARG A 9 9.77 11.42 22.47
CA ARG A 9 9.09 12.73 22.56
C ARG A 9 7.77 12.84 21.79
N THR A 10 7.62 12.06 20.74
CA THR A 10 6.43 12.10 19.87
C THR A 10 5.47 10.92 20.11
N GLY A 11 5.94 9.84 20.72
CA GLY A 11 5.20 8.60 20.86
C GLY A 11 5.04 7.83 19.53
N LEU A 12 5.69 8.26 18.47
CA LEU A 12 5.61 7.64 17.15
C LEU A 12 6.73 6.61 16.96
N SER A 13 6.45 5.52 16.27
CA SER A 13 7.47 4.54 15.91
C SER A 13 8.51 5.14 14.96
N ARG A 14 9.74 4.63 15.01
CA ARG A 14 10.82 5.01 14.08
C ARG A 14 10.43 4.80 12.61
N SER A 15 9.58 3.82 12.35
CA SER A 15 9.06 3.55 11.01
C SER A 15 8.21 4.72 10.49
N ASN A 16 7.35 5.29 11.35
CA ASN A 16 6.52 6.44 11.00
C ASN A 16 7.38 7.69 10.78
N ILE A 17 8.39 7.92 11.63
CA ILE A 17 9.31 9.07 11.49
C ILE A 17 10.07 8.98 10.16
N ARG A 18 10.63 7.78 9.85
CA ARG A 18 11.33 7.54 8.57
C ARG A 18 10.41 7.62 7.36
N PHE A 19 9.16 7.25 7.53
CA PHE A 19 8.16 7.41 6.47
C PHE A 19 7.92 8.89 6.16
N TYR A 20 7.78 9.75 7.16
CA TYR A 20 7.62 11.21 6.94
C TYR A 20 8.87 11.82 6.28
N GLU A 21 10.07 11.36 6.63
CA GLU A 21 11.31 11.75 5.95
C GLU A 21 11.30 11.30 4.48
N LYS A 22 10.96 10.03 4.22
CA LYS A 22 10.86 9.48 2.85
C LYS A 22 9.87 10.25 1.99
N GLU A 23 8.75 10.65 2.59
CA GLU A 23 7.72 11.45 1.92
C GLU A 23 8.07 12.95 1.84
N LYS A 24 9.29 13.34 2.28
CA LYS A 24 9.78 14.73 2.25
C LYS A 24 8.87 15.72 3.00
N LEU A 25 8.24 15.26 4.06
CA LEU A 25 7.47 16.12 4.98
C LEU A 25 8.35 16.75 6.06
N ILE A 26 9.50 16.11 6.33
CA ILE A 26 10.56 16.58 7.20
C ILE A 26 11.92 16.30 6.54
N GLU A 27 12.89 17.15 6.79
CA GLU A 27 14.25 17.03 6.24
C GLU A 27 15.28 17.24 7.37
N PRO A 28 15.50 16.22 8.22
CA PRO A 28 16.48 16.33 9.30
C PRO A 28 17.89 16.51 8.74
N SER A 29 18.69 17.32 9.41
CA SER A 29 20.08 17.52 9.06
C SER A 29 20.88 16.23 9.24
N ARG A 30 22.08 16.18 8.68
CA ARG A 30 23.03 15.09 8.93
C ARG A 30 24.21 15.64 9.70
N ASN A 31 24.60 14.92 10.74
CA ASN A 31 25.78 15.24 11.52
C ASN A 31 27.03 15.06 10.62
N GLU A 32 27.82 16.11 10.48
CA GLU A 32 29.00 16.14 9.60
C GLU A 32 30.09 15.13 10.01
N SER A 33 30.19 14.80 11.30
CA SER A 33 31.23 13.92 11.80
C SER A 33 30.94 12.42 11.59
N ASN A 34 29.68 11.99 11.61
CA ASN A 34 29.29 10.58 11.58
C ASN A 34 28.19 10.22 10.57
N GLY A 35 27.64 11.22 9.85
CA GLY A 35 26.62 11.02 8.83
C GLY A 35 25.23 10.63 9.35
N TYR A 36 25.06 10.51 10.68
CA TYR A 36 23.76 10.18 11.26
C TYR A 36 22.78 11.35 11.18
N ARG A 37 21.48 11.02 11.18
CA ARG A 37 20.40 11.99 11.23
C ARG A 37 20.41 12.77 12.54
N ASP A 38 20.26 14.07 12.42
CA ASP A 38 20.17 15.00 13.56
C ASP A 38 18.88 15.80 13.44
N TYR A 39 17.90 15.48 14.30
CA TYR A 39 16.60 16.11 14.32
C TYR A 39 16.63 17.35 15.21
N SER A 40 16.12 18.46 14.70
CA SER A 40 15.93 19.70 15.44
C SER A 40 14.65 19.68 16.29
N GLU A 41 14.49 20.66 17.19
CA GLU A 41 13.22 20.86 17.91
C GLU A 41 12.06 21.14 16.93
N ASN A 42 12.32 21.89 15.87
CA ASN A 42 11.35 22.19 14.83
C ASN A 42 10.91 20.92 14.08
N ASP A 43 11.81 19.97 13.84
CA ASP A 43 11.44 18.68 13.23
C ASP A 43 10.49 17.89 14.14
N VAL A 44 10.76 17.89 15.46
CA VAL A 44 9.87 17.24 16.43
C VAL A 44 8.48 17.87 16.43
N GLU A 45 8.39 19.20 16.41
CA GLU A 45 7.10 19.90 16.34
C GLU A 45 6.36 19.60 15.02
N ASN A 46 7.06 19.61 13.90
CA ASN A 46 6.48 19.31 12.60
C ASN A 46 5.99 17.85 12.54
N ILE A 47 6.75 16.90 13.07
CA ILE A 47 6.34 15.50 13.19
C ILE A 47 5.03 15.39 13.99
N LYS A 48 4.91 16.10 15.12
CA LYS A 48 3.68 16.12 15.93
C LYS A 48 2.50 16.70 15.15
N LYS A 49 2.69 17.81 14.44
CA LYS A 49 1.66 18.44 13.59
C LYS A 49 1.18 17.47 12.50
N ILE A 50 2.12 16.84 11.78
CA ILE A 50 1.82 15.86 10.75
C ILE A 50 1.03 14.68 11.33
N ALA A 51 1.50 14.10 12.43
CA ALA A 51 0.82 12.98 13.09
C ALA A 51 -0.60 13.36 13.53
N TYR A 52 -0.78 14.54 14.10
CA TYR A 52 -2.11 15.02 14.49
C TYR A 52 -3.05 15.19 13.30
N LEU A 53 -2.61 15.80 12.22
CA LEU A 53 -3.42 15.93 11.00
C LEU A 53 -3.79 14.55 10.39
N ARG A 54 -2.88 13.59 10.50
CA ARG A 54 -3.17 12.19 10.09
C ARG A 54 -4.27 11.55 10.92
N THR A 55 -4.37 11.84 12.23
CA THR A 55 -5.49 11.32 13.05
C THR A 55 -6.84 11.89 12.63
N LEU A 56 -6.87 13.05 12.00
CA LEU A 56 -8.08 13.65 11.43
C LEU A 56 -8.43 13.06 10.05
N GLY A 57 -7.62 12.13 9.51
CA GLY A 57 -7.85 11.51 8.21
C GLY A 57 -7.32 12.30 7.02
N ILE A 58 -6.52 13.37 7.24
CA ILE A 58 -5.91 14.17 6.16
C ILE A 58 -4.80 13.34 5.50
N SER A 59 -4.77 13.27 4.18
CA SER A 59 -3.79 12.48 3.41
C SER A 59 -2.37 13.07 3.49
N ILE A 60 -1.36 12.26 3.17
CA ILE A 60 0.04 12.71 3.09
C ILE A 60 0.21 13.78 2.00
N GLU A 61 -0.47 13.62 0.86
CA GLU A 61 -0.47 14.57 -0.24
C GLU A 61 -1.09 15.90 0.16
N ASP A 62 -2.21 15.86 0.88
CA ASP A 62 -2.87 17.06 1.39
C ASP A 62 -1.98 17.78 2.42
N ILE A 63 -1.32 17.05 3.33
CA ILE A 63 -0.35 17.63 4.30
C ILE A 63 0.83 18.25 3.55
N ARG A 64 1.35 17.59 2.52
CA ARG A 64 2.43 18.17 1.68
C ARG A 64 1.98 19.45 0.99
N SER A 65 0.72 19.53 0.55
CA SER A 65 0.15 20.72 -0.06
C SER A 65 0.02 21.87 0.93
N ILE A 66 -0.28 21.59 2.20
CA ILE A 66 -0.29 22.58 3.29
C ILE A 66 1.13 23.07 3.57
N ILE A 67 2.11 22.17 3.73
CA ILE A 67 3.51 22.52 4.01
C ILE A 67 4.12 23.36 2.86
N SER A 68 3.73 23.06 1.61
CA SER A 68 4.18 23.82 0.43
C SER A 68 3.34 25.07 0.14
N GLU A 69 2.46 25.49 1.06
CA GLU A 69 1.61 26.68 0.97
C GLU A 69 0.71 26.75 -0.28
N LYS A 70 0.45 25.60 -0.92
CA LYS A 70 -0.47 25.51 -2.07
C LYS A 70 -1.94 25.60 -1.65
N VAL A 71 -2.23 25.14 -0.44
CA VAL A 71 -3.57 25.14 0.17
C VAL A 71 -3.41 25.56 1.62
N THR A 72 -4.32 26.39 2.13
CA THR A 72 -4.31 26.76 3.54
C THR A 72 -4.80 25.62 4.44
N LEU A 73 -4.31 25.59 5.67
CA LEU A 73 -4.79 24.63 6.66
C LEU A 73 -6.31 24.76 6.89
N GLN A 74 -6.83 25.99 6.86
CA GLN A 74 -8.26 26.24 7.05
C GLN A 74 -9.10 25.59 5.93
N GLU A 75 -8.75 25.81 4.67
CA GLU A 75 -9.44 25.20 3.52
C GLU A 75 -9.42 23.68 3.60
N MET A 76 -8.28 23.11 4.00
CA MET A 76 -8.15 21.66 4.13
C MET A 76 -9.01 21.10 5.26
N LEU A 77 -9.10 21.80 6.39
CA LEU A 77 -9.95 21.41 7.52
C LEU A 77 -11.44 21.51 7.16
N GLU A 78 -11.85 22.53 6.42
CA GLU A 78 -13.22 22.66 5.94
C GLU A 78 -13.59 21.52 5.00
N LYS A 79 -12.71 21.17 4.04
CA LYS A 79 -12.87 20.01 3.16
C LYS A 79 -12.97 18.72 3.96
N GLN A 80 -12.08 18.50 4.91
CA GLN A 80 -12.08 17.27 5.72
C GLN A 80 -13.32 17.18 6.60
N LYS A 81 -13.81 18.29 7.14
CA LYS A 81 -15.08 18.34 7.88
C LYS A 81 -16.26 17.84 7.04
N GLU A 82 -16.37 18.27 5.78
CA GLU A 82 -17.43 17.80 4.89
C GLU A 82 -17.28 16.31 4.54
N VAL A 83 -16.07 15.82 4.34
CA VAL A 83 -15.81 14.38 4.16
C VAL A 83 -16.30 13.58 5.37
N LEU A 84 -15.93 14.00 6.58
CA LEU A 84 -16.34 13.34 7.82
C LEU A 84 -17.86 13.40 8.02
N LYS A 85 -18.51 14.51 7.70
CA LYS A 85 -19.96 14.66 7.77
C LYS A 85 -20.69 13.66 6.86
N ASN A 86 -20.19 13.48 5.63
CA ASN A 86 -20.74 12.50 4.71
C ASN A 86 -20.53 11.06 5.25
N GLN A 87 -19.35 10.75 5.77
CA GLN A 87 -19.09 9.45 6.40
C GLN A 87 -19.99 9.16 7.59
N ILE A 88 -20.23 10.16 8.46
CA ILE A 88 -21.18 10.04 9.57
C ILE A 88 -22.60 9.75 9.07
N THR A 89 -23.02 10.43 8.00
CA THR A 89 -24.35 10.21 7.39
C THR A 89 -24.48 8.78 6.86
N ASP A 90 -23.47 8.27 6.16
CA ASP A 90 -23.47 6.92 5.61
C ASP A 90 -23.41 5.86 6.72
N LEU A 91 -22.60 6.07 7.76
CA LEU A 91 -22.55 5.19 8.93
C LEU A 91 -23.90 5.17 9.69
N ASN A 92 -24.59 6.31 9.83
CA ASN A 92 -25.90 6.36 10.46
C ASN A 92 -26.96 5.62 9.64
N LYS A 93 -26.91 5.71 8.30
CA LYS A 93 -27.79 4.91 7.43
C LYS A 93 -27.54 3.41 7.61
N ALA A 94 -26.25 2.98 7.61
CA ALA A 94 -25.90 1.58 7.82
C ALA A 94 -26.34 1.09 9.20
N LYS A 95 -26.12 1.88 10.25
CA LYS A 95 -26.60 1.58 11.61
C LYS A 95 -28.12 1.38 11.64
N LEU A 96 -28.89 2.30 11.05
CA LEU A 96 -30.35 2.21 10.99
C LEU A 96 -30.82 0.93 10.28
N MET A 97 -30.11 0.52 9.22
CA MET A 97 -30.41 -0.74 8.54
C MET A 97 -30.15 -1.95 9.45
N CYS A 98 -29.04 -1.96 10.17
CA CYS A 98 -28.75 -3.02 11.16
C CYS A 98 -29.83 -3.07 12.24
N GLU A 99 -30.26 -1.93 12.78
CA GLU A 99 -31.32 -1.84 13.78
C GLU A 99 -32.64 -2.43 13.23
N LYS A 100 -33.06 -2.04 12.01
CA LYS A 100 -34.25 -2.61 11.38
C LYS A 100 -34.16 -4.12 11.19
N MET A 101 -32.99 -4.64 10.84
CA MET A 101 -32.78 -6.09 10.68
C MET A 101 -32.85 -6.82 12.03
N LEU A 102 -32.36 -6.20 13.11
CA LEU A 102 -32.37 -6.78 14.46
C LEU A 102 -33.75 -6.75 15.11
N ASP A 103 -34.64 -5.89 14.69
CA ASP A 103 -36.03 -5.83 15.17
C ASP A 103 -36.89 -7.00 14.66
N GLU A 104 -36.40 -7.81 13.70
CA GLU A 104 -37.09 -9.02 13.24
C GLU A 104 -36.84 -10.19 14.22
N GLU A 105 -37.94 -10.87 14.61
CA GLU A 105 -37.91 -11.97 15.62
C GLU A 105 -36.98 -13.16 15.22
N SER A 106 -36.67 -13.35 13.94
CA SER A 106 -35.79 -14.43 13.48
C SER A 106 -35.09 -14.10 12.17
N ILE A 107 -34.05 -13.28 12.24
CA ILE A 107 -33.21 -13.02 11.08
C ILE A 107 -32.19 -14.15 10.90
N SER A 108 -32.08 -14.72 9.70
CA SER A 108 -31.03 -15.63 9.30
C SER A 108 -30.57 -15.30 7.88
N TYR A 109 -29.32 -15.61 7.54
CA TYR A 109 -28.77 -15.35 6.20
C TYR A 109 -29.62 -15.98 5.10
N GLU A 110 -30.17 -17.18 5.32
CA GLU A 110 -30.99 -17.92 4.34
C GLU A 110 -32.36 -17.28 4.10
N LYS A 111 -32.89 -16.54 5.08
CA LYS A 111 -34.18 -15.86 5.01
C LYS A 111 -34.07 -14.38 4.67
N LEU A 112 -32.86 -13.86 4.55
CA LEU A 112 -32.63 -12.43 4.27
C LEU A 112 -33.13 -12.06 2.90
N GLN A 113 -34.19 -11.25 2.85
CA GLN A 113 -34.75 -10.65 1.65
C GLN A 113 -34.32 -9.19 1.58
N VAL A 114 -33.31 -8.88 0.78
CA VAL A 114 -32.70 -7.54 0.72
C VAL A 114 -33.69 -6.47 0.25
N GLU A 115 -34.62 -6.86 -0.60
CA GLU A 115 -35.68 -6.00 -1.15
C GLU A 115 -36.61 -5.41 -0.09
N GLN A 116 -36.70 -6.02 1.08
CA GLN A 116 -37.49 -5.48 2.20
C GLN A 116 -36.82 -4.26 2.86
N TYR A 117 -35.49 -4.15 2.75
CA TYR A 117 -34.71 -3.08 3.37
C TYR A 117 -34.33 -1.97 2.39
N VAL A 118 -34.31 -2.28 1.09
CA VAL A 118 -33.85 -1.39 0.04
C VAL A 118 -34.85 -1.39 -1.10
N THR A 119 -35.47 -0.23 -1.36
CA THR A 119 -36.50 -0.07 -2.41
C THR A 119 -35.94 -0.18 -3.81
N ASP A 120 -34.70 0.26 -4.02
CA ASP A 120 -33.96 0.12 -5.28
C ASP A 120 -32.51 -0.27 -4.99
N LEU A 121 -32.19 -1.51 -5.27
CA LEU A 121 -30.85 -2.07 -5.09
C LEU A 121 -29.82 -1.35 -5.95
N HIS A 122 -30.17 -0.96 -7.17
CA HIS A 122 -29.25 -0.31 -8.09
C HIS A 122 -28.82 1.07 -7.57
N ASP A 123 -29.77 1.88 -7.08
CA ASP A 123 -29.45 3.18 -6.50
C ASP A 123 -28.72 3.04 -5.16
N TYR A 124 -29.09 2.07 -4.34
CA TYR A 124 -28.37 1.77 -3.10
C TYR A 124 -26.90 1.42 -3.35
N TRP A 125 -26.61 0.58 -4.35
CA TRP A 125 -25.24 0.21 -4.72
C TRP A 125 -24.47 1.41 -5.29
N LYS A 126 -25.14 2.28 -6.02
CA LYS A 126 -24.55 3.49 -6.58
C LYS A 126 -24.17 4.50 -5.49
N ASP A 127 -25.00 4.68 -4.49
CA ASP A 127 -24.76 5.58 -3.36
C ASP A 127 -23.70 5.02 -2.38
N ASN A 128 -23.62 3.70 -2.23
CA ASN A 128 -22.67 3.04 -1.35
C ASN A 128 -21.38 2.56 -2.07
N ARG A 129 -20.95 3.25 -3.11
CA ARG A 129 -19.73 2.93 -3.89
C ARG A 129 -18.46 2.83 -3.07
N THR A 130 -18.43 3.35 -1.85
CA THR A 130 -17.24 3.31 -0.99
C THR A 130 -16.86 1.88 -0.61
N VAL A 131 -17.85 1.01 -0.35
CA VAL A 131 -17.63 -0.42 -0.06
C VAL A 131 -17.09 -1.13 -1.30
N PHE A 132 -17.70 -0.90 -2.47
CA PHE A 132 -17.25 -1.50 -3.74
C PHE A 132 -15.91 -0.96 -4.24
N LYS A 133 -15.53 0.27 -3.89
CA LYS A 133 -14.19 0.79 -4.22
C LYS A 133 -13.08 0.04 -3.51
N LEU A 134 -13.27 -0.33 -2.26
CA LEU A 134 -12.30 -1.14 -1.51
C LEU A 134 -12.11 -2.50 -2.18
N ASP A 135 -13.19 -3.18 -2.57
CA ASP A 135 -13.13 -4.47 -3.26
C ASP A 135 -12.50 -4.35 -4.65
N SER A 136 -12.84 -3.29 -5.40
CA SER A 136 -12.28 -3.07 -6.74
C SER A 136 -10.79 -2.71 -6.71
N VAL A 137 -10.32 -1.97 -5.72
CA VAL A 137 -8.89 -1.66 -5.54
C VAL A 137 -8.12 -2.93 -5.17
N SER A 138 -8.65 -3.76 -4.28
CA SER A 138 -8.07 -5.05 -3.93
C SER A 138 -8.02 -5.98 -5.14
N PHE A 139 -9.09 -6.04 -5.92
CA PHE A 139 -9.18 -6.82 -7.15
C PHE A 139 -8.15 -6.36 -8.20
N LEU A 140 -8.05 -5.04 -8.46
CA LEU A 140 -7.08 -4.48 -9.41
C LEU A 140 -5.64 -4.73 -8.95
N TYR A 141 -5.35 -4.64 -7.66
CA TYR A 141 -4.02 -4.91 -7.12
C TYR A 141 -3.63 -6.38 -7.30
N ILE A 142 -4.53 -7.31 -6.98
CA ILE A 142 -4.31 -8.74 -7.12
C ILE A 142 -4.12 -9.11 -8.60
N TRP A 143 -5.03 -8.68 -9.48
CA TRP A 143 -4.97 -8.98 -10.90
C TRP A 143 -3.83 -8.25 -11.61
N GLY A 144 -3.55 -6.99 -11.27
CA GLY A 144 -2.44 -6.23 -11.82
C GLY A 144 -1.09 -6.85 -11.46
N SER A 145 -0.91 -7.26 -10.22
CA SER A 145 0.29 -7.99 -9.80
C SER A 145 0.41 -9.34 -10.49
N MET A 146 -0.72 -10.05 -10.67
CA MET A 146 -0.75 -11.30 -11.41
C MET A 146 -0.31 -11.16 -12.87
N LEU A 147 -0.86 -10.19 -13.57
CA LEU A 147 -0.55 -9.89 -14.96
C LEU A 147 0.92 -9.51 -15.15
N THR A 148 1.42 -8.61 -14.32
CA THR A 148 2.82 -8.16 -14.39
C THR A 148 3.81 -9.30 -14.20
N TRP A 149 3.61 -10.15 -13.19
CA TRP A 149 4.46 -11.31 -12.95
C TRP A 149 4.40 -12.34 -14.07
N THR A 150 3.22 -12.62 -14.60
CA THR A 150 3.08 -13.55 -15.74
C THR A 150 3.74 -13.00 -17.00
N MET A 151 3.59 -11.71 -17.29
CA MET A 151 4.26 -11.08 -18.42
C MET A 151 5.78 -11.12 -18.31
N ILE A 152 6.35 -10.79 -17.16
CA ILE A 152 7.80 -10.84 -16.92
C ILE A 152 8.30 -12.27 -17.07
N THR A 153 7.63 -13.25 -16.49
CA THR A 153 8.03 -14.66 -16.58
C THR A 153 7.95 -15.18 -18.01
N ALA A 154 6.90 -14.84 -18.74
CA ALA A 154 6.74 -15.20 -20.17
C ALA A 154 7.82 -14.55 -21.03
N LEU A 155 8.14 -13.27 -20.80
CA LEU A 155 9.18 -12.57 -21.51
C LEU A 155 10.56 -13.22 -21.28
N CYS A 156 10.88 -13.58 -20.05
CA CYS A 156 12.12 -14.29 -19.70
C CYS A 156 12.21 -15.66 -20.41
N LEU A 157 11.11 -16.40 -20.48
CA LEU A 157 11.06 -17.68 -21.19
C LEU A 157 11.23 -17.51 -22.71
N ILE A 158 10.57 -16.53 -23.31
CA ILE A 158 10.69 -16.22 -24.75
C ILE A 158 12.14 -15.82 -25.10
N ILE A 159 12.73 -14.91 -24.34
CA ILE A 159 14.13 -14.49 -24.55
C ILE A 159 15.07 -15.67 -24.37
N GLY A 160 14.88 -16.49 -23.34
CA GLY A 160 15.64 -17.70 -23.11
C GLY A 160 15.56 -18.69 -24.28
N ALA A 161 14.35 -18.94 -24.78
CA ALA A 161 14.12 -19.85 -25.91
C ALA A 161 14.76 -19.33 -27.23
N LEU A 162 14.57 -18.04 -27.54
CA LEU A 162 15.14 -17.43 -28.75
C LEU A 162 16.67 -17.38 -28.72
N SER A 163 17.26 -17.20 -27.54
CA SER A 163 18.71 -17.14 -27.36
C SER A 163 19.36 -18.52 -27.24
N TYR A 164 18.60 -19.55 -26.89
CA TYR A 164 19.12 -20.88 -26.58
C TYR A 164 19.96 -21.52 -27.67
N SER A 165 19.56 -21.35 -28.96
CA SER A 165 20.31 -21.86 -30.10
C SER A 165 21.60 -21.13 -30.40
N LYS A 166 21.73 -19.86 -29.95
CA LYS A 166 22.88 -18.99 -30.15
C LYS A 166 23.90 -19.05 -29.04
N LEU A 167 23.53 -19.66 -27.89
CA LEU A 167 24.39 -19.72 -26.72
C LEU A 167 25.38 -20.91 -26.81
N PRO A 168 26.64 -20.69 -26.37
CA PRO A 168 27.59 -21.76 -26.19
C PRO A 168 27.12 -22.80 -25.17
N THR A 169 27.69 -23.98 -25.18
CA THR A 169 27.35 -25.08 -24.24
C THR A 169 27.57 -24.71 -22.78
N GLU A 170 28.56 -23.82 -22.53
CA GLU A 170 28.89 -23.31 -21.21
C GLU A 170 28.82 -21.79 -21.20
N ILE A 171 28.16 -21.23 -20.20
CA ILE A 171 27.90 -19.80 -20.01
C ILE A 171 28.66 -19.30 -18.77
N PRO A 172 29.43 -18.20 -18.87
CA PRO A 172 30.09 -17.61 -17.71
C PRO A 172 29.06 -16.94 -16.79
N VAL A 173 29.06 -17.32 -15.53
CA VAL A 173 28.12 -16.78 -14.50
C VAL A 173 28.83 -15.83 -13.56
N GLN A 174 30.13 -15.98 -13.38
CA GLN A 174 30.91 -15.13 -12.50
C GLN A 174 32.18 -14.65 -13.19
N TRP A 175 32.46 -13.36 -13.00
CA TRP A 175 33.64 -12.71 -13.58
C TRP A 175 34.52 -12.13 -12.47
N SER A 176 35.84 -12.37 -12.56
CA SER A 176 36.81 -11.73 -11.71
C SER A 176 37.97 -11.21 -12.58
N LYS A 177 38.28 -9.92 -12.45
CA LYS A 177 39.35 -9.23 -13.20
C LYS A 177 39.29 -9.46 -14.74
N GLY A 178 38.08 -9.51 -15.31
CA GLY A 178 37.89 -9.71 -16.76
C GLY A 178 38.00 -11.17 -17.23
N VAL A 179 38.20 -12.13 -16.35
CA VAL A 179 38.25 -13.57 -16.67
C VAL A 179 37.03 -14.27 -16.07
N ALA A 180 36.39 -15.15 -16.83
CA ALA A 180 35.31 -15.98 -16.35
C ALA A 180 35.83 -16.99 -15.31
N THR A 181 35.32 -16.93 -14.09
CA THR A 181 35.76 -17.79 -12.98
C THR A 181 34.82 -18.95 -12.72
N SER A 182 33.60 -18.89 -13.22
CA SER A 182 32.63 -19.99 -13.11
C SER A 182 31.83 -20.13 -14.40
N LEU A 183 31.78 -21.35 -14.92
CA LEU A 183 31.02 -21.74 -16.12
C LEU A 183 29.89 -22.66 -15.70
N VAL A 184 28.70 -22.50 -16.30
CA VAL A 184 27.55 -23.37 -16.08
C VAL A 184 26.95 -23.80 -17.41
N ASN A 185 26.28 -24.94 -17.42
CA ASN A 185 25.59 -25.42 -18.61
C ASN A 185 24.51 -24.43 -19.06
N LYS A 186 24.34 -24.24 -20.37
CA LYS A 186 23.35 -23.33 -20.98
C LYS A 186 21.91 -23.53 -20.47
N ASN A 187 21.55 -24.73 -19.99
CA ASN A 187 20.22 -25.01 -19.44
C ASN A 187 19.90 -24.14 -18.21
N TRP A 188 20.93 -23.61 -17.53
CA TRP A 188 20.74 -22.73 -16.38
C TRP A 188 20.07 -21.39 -16.72
N ILE A 189 19.94 -21.04 -18.01
CA ILE A 189 19.22 -19.83 -18.42
C ILE A 189 17.75 -19.86 -18.00
N PHE A 190 17.18 -21.06 -17.86
CA PHE A 190 15.79 -21.24 -17.45
C PHE A 190 15.60 -21.28 -15.91
N ILE A 191 16.68 -21.23 -15.14
CA ILE A 191 16.58 -21.33 -13.67
C ILE A 191 15.88 -20.11 -13.07
N CYS A 192 16.13 -18.93 -13.64
CA CYS A 192 15.51 -17.68 -13.18
C CYS A 192 13.98 -17.69 -13.32
N PRO A 193 13.39 -17.99 -14.48
CA PRO A 193 11.94 -18.16 -14.61
C PRO A 193 11.35 -19.25 -13.69
N VAL A 194 12.07 -20.36 -13.49
CA VAL A 194 11.63 -21.43 -12.58
C VAL A 194 11.61 -20.94 -11.13
N ILE A 195 12.65 -20.27 -10.68
CA ILE A 195 12.70 -19.66 -9.34
C ILE A 195 11.58 -18.64 -9.17
N CYS A 196 11.32 -17.78 -10.16
CA CYS A 196 10.22 -16.83 -10.13
C CYS A 196 8.85 -17.51 -9.95
N ILE A 197 8.61 -18.63 -10.60
CA ILE A 197 7.38 -19.43 -10.45
C ILE A 197 7.28 -20.00 -9.03
N ILE A 198 8.36 -20.57 -8.51
CA ILE A 198 8.41 -21.16 -7.16
C ILE A 198 8.16 -20.09 -6.08
N ILE A 199 8.86 -18.96 -6.15
CA ILE A 199 8.69 -17.85 -5.21
C ILE A 199 7.24 -17.36 -5.21
N ARG A 200 6.63 -17.23 -6.38
CA ARG A 200 5.23 -16.84 -6.51
C ARG A 200 4.28 -17.81 -5.82
N TYR A 201 4.49 -19.11 -5.98
CA TYR A 201 3.67 -20.13 -5.32
C TYR A 201 3.79 -20.07 -3.80
N LEU A 202 5.01 -19.84 -3.29
CA LEU A 202 5.29 -19.72 -1.87
C LEU A 202 4.73 -18.43 -1.26
N LEU A 203 4.74 -17.31 -2.02
CA LEU A 203 4.23 -16.02 -1.54
C LEU A 203 2.71 -15.88 -1.62
N LYS A 204 2.03 -16.71 -2.42
CA LYS A 204 0.58 -16.66 -2.60
C LYS A 204 -0.21 -16.71 -1.28
N PRO A 205 0.05 -17.62 -0.33
CA PRO A 205 -0.67 -17.67 0.94
C PRO A 205 -0.36 -16.45 1.83
N PHE A 206 0.85 -15.90 1.76
CA PHE A 206 1.22 -14.68 2.50
C PHE A 206 0.48 -13.45 2.00
N ILE A 207 0.34 -13.29 0.69
CA ILE A 207 -0.40 -12.18 0.07
C ILE A 207 -1.90 -12.30 0.40
N LEU A 208 -2.47 -13.49 0.37
CA LEU A 208 -3.86 -13.73 0.75
C LEU A 208 -4.11 -13.47 2.24
N SER A 209 -3.17 -13.80 3.13
CA SER A 209 -3.25 -13.51 4.56
C SER A 209 -3.21 -12.01 4.88
N LEU A 210 -2.47 -11.21 4.11
CA LEU A 210 -2.40 -9.75 4.28
C LEU A 210 -3.66 -9.01 3.80
N ILE A 211 -4.47 -9.64 2.95
CA ILE A 211 -5.71 -9.06 2.42
C ILE A 211 -6.90 -9.35 3.34
N HIS A 212 -6.81 -10.38 4.19
CA HIS A 212 -7.85 -10.76 5.15
C HIS A 212 -7.72 -10.08 6.53
N ILE A 213 -6.78 -9.14 6.68
CA ILE A 213 -6.67 -8.23 7.84
C ILE A 213 -7.16 -6.84 7.43
#